data_daab47ccd9c460dcfb511b499f3fdc65
#
_entry.id   daab47ccd9c460dcfb511b499f3fdc65
#
_cell.length_a   1.000
_cell.length_b   1.000
_cell.length_c   1.000
_cell.angle_alpha   90.00
_cell.angle_beta   90.00
_cell.angle_gamma   90.00
#
_symmetry.space_group_name_H-M   'P 1'
#
loop_
_entity.id
_entity.type
_entity.pdbx_description
1 polymer ?
#
loop_
_entity_poly.entity_id
_entity_poly.type
_entity_poly.pdbx_seq_one_letter_code
_entity_poly.pdbx_strand_id
1 'polypeptide(L)'
;MNELDNWTEEKRAAYLYRIVSEVESGTPRESLFRELAGAADEQAAIWAGAARDRGTRVPEHYLPDLRTHIVAVLVRRFGPYALRTMLAAMKVRGMAIYAKGVPGHFMSPAVQGPEHRHRGVAGGGNLRAAVFGVNDGIISNASLILGVAGAGADNALIVLTGIAGLVAGAFSMAAGEYVSVRSQREMYEYQIGLEREELDQYPEEEAEELALIYAARGVEPAAAKQLADSLLADREHALDTLAREELGLNPDELGSPWGAAMFSFVSFAAGGVVPLLPFLSGAGEASLSVAIVLTATALFGVGATLSLFTGRSAWMSGLRMLAIGAAAGGVTYLVGKLLGVSLG
;
A
#
# COMPACT_ATOMS: atom_id res chain seq x y z
N MET A 1 -13.61 7.38 24.02
CA MET A 1 -14.76 6.54 23.55
C MET A 1 -15.63 6.22 24.75
N ASN A 2 -16.95 6.02 24.58
CA ASN A 2 -17.81 5.59 25.69
C ASN A 2 -17.91 4.05 25.69
N GLU A 3 -18.40 3.46 26.80
CA GLU A 3 -18.46 1.99 26.97
C GLU A 3 -19.34 1.30 25.92
N LEU A 4 -20.35 1.98 25.39
CA LEU A 4 -21.21 1.46 24.35
C LEU A 4 -20.50 1.44 22.97
N ASP A 5 -19.63 2.41 22.73
CA ASP A 5 -18.81 2.44 21.50
C ASP A 5 -17.79 1.28 21.55
N ASN A 6 -17.13 1.07 22.70
CA ASN A 6 -16.20 -0.04 22.89
C ASN A 6 -16.92 -1.40 22.72
N TRP A 7 -18.09 -1.58 23.38
CA TRP A 7 -18.90 -2.78 23.16
C TRP A 7 -19.23 -3.02 21.67
N THR A 8 -19.57 -1.97 20.95
CA THR A 8 -19.92 -2.05 19.52
C THR A 8 -18.71 -2.46 18.69
N GLU A 9 -17.53 -1.93 19.00
CA GLU A 9 -16.29 -2.25 18.32
C GLU A 9 -15.87 -3.70 18.54
N GLU A 10 -15.89 -4.17 19.81
CA GLU A 10 -15.57 -5.57 20.12
C GLU A 10 -16.57 -6.54 19.46
N LYS A 11 -17.86 -6.23 19.48
CA LYS A 11 -18.87 -7.05 18.77
C LYS A 11 -18.67 -7.07 17.26
N ARG A 12 -18.20 -5.96 16.68
CA ARG A 12 -17.82 -5.87 15.26
C ARG A 12 -16.61 -6.75 14.96
N ALA A 13 -15.58 -6.67 15.80
CA ALA A 13 -14.38 -7.48 15.67
C ALA A 13 -14.73 -8.98 15.77
N ALA A 14 -15.47 -9.38 16.81
CA ALA A 14 -15.94 -10.76 16.98
C ALA A 14 -16.74 -11.28 15.77
N TYR A 15 -17.60 -10.44 15.18
CA TYR A 15 -18.34 -10.79 13.97
C TYR A 15 -17.40 -11.04 12.77
N LEU A 16 -16.43 -10.15 12.54
CA LEU A 16 -15.48 -10.28 11.44
C LEU A 16 -14.51 -11.44 11.65
N TYR A 17 -14.06 -11.70 12.86
CA TYR A 17 -13.25 -12.88 13.20
C TYR A 17 -13.95 -14.18 12.84
N ARG A 18 -15.26 -14.30 13.13
CA ARG A 18 -16.04 -15.49 12.72
C ARG A 18 -16.09 -15.64 11.21
N ILE A 19 -16.27 -14.54 10.46
CA ILE A 19 -16.25 -14.56 8.99
C ILE A 19 -14.88 -15.03 8.47
N VAL A 20 -13.78 -14.53 9.05
CA VAL A 20 -12.43 -14.97 8.69
C VAL A 20 -12.21 -16.43 9.03
N SER A 21 -12.63 -16.89 10.23
CA SER A 21 -12.56 -18.30 10.64
C SER A 21 -13.34 -19.23 9.70
N GLU A 22 -14.55 -18.83 9.27
CA GLU A 22 -15.35 -19.57 8.28
C GLU A 22 -14.59 -19.73 6.93
N VAL A 23 -13.96 -18.67 6.45
CA VAL A 23 -13.22 -18.68 5.18
C VAL A 23 -11.93 -19.47 5.27
N GLU A 24 -11.29 -19.48 6.45
CA GLU A 24 -10.06 -20.24 6.72
C GLU A 24 -10.35 -21.68 7.20
N SER A 25 -11.58 -22.17 7.08
CA SER A 25 -11.95 -23.52 7.54
C SER A 25 -11.03 -24.59 6.97
N GLY A 26 -10.56 -25.48 7.85
CA GLY A 26 -9.60 -26.55 7.53
C GLY A 26 -8.14 -26.10 7.49
N THR A 27 -7.84 -24.85 7.80
CA THR A 27 -6.46 -24.34 7.96
C THR A 27 -6.10 -24.17 9.45
N PRO A 28 -4.81 -24.13 9.81
CA PRO A 28 -4.40 -23.82 11.19
C PRO A 28 -4.88 -22.43 11.69
N ARG A 29 -5.26 -21.55 10.77
CA ARG A 29 -5.75 -20.21 11.08
C ARG A 29 -7.20 -20.19 11.53
N GLU A 30 -7.97 -21.22 11.21
CA GLU A 30 -9.37 -21.34 11.65
C GLU A 30 -9.49 -21.28 13.16
N SER A 31 -8.64 -22.03 13.90
CA SER A 31 -8.65 -22.04 15.36
C SER A 31 -8.28 -20.68 15.94
N LEU A 32 -7.21 -20.05 15.43
CA LEU A 32 -6.80 -18.72 15.86
C LEU A 32 -7.95 -17.71 15.76
N PHE A 33 -8.57 -17.57 14.61
CA PHE A 33 -9.65 -16.59 14.43
C PHE A 33 -10.92 -16.93 15.19
N ARG A 34 -11.13 -18.21 15.52
CA ARG A 34 -12.21 -18.63 16.42
C ARG A 34 -11.94 -18.24 17.87
N GLU A 35 -10.70 -18.37 18.32
CA GLU A 35 -10.28 -17.99 19.68
C GLU A 35 -10.30 -16.47 19.85
N LEU A 36 -9.77 -15.72 18.87
CA LEU A 36 -9.87 -14.25 18.87
C LEU A 36 -11.34 -13.75 18.83
N ALA A 37 -12.25 -14.46 18.16
CA ALA A 37 -13.68 -14.15 18.22
C ALA A 37 -14.27 -14.36 19.61
N GLY A 38 -13.81 -15.39 20.34
CA GLY A 38 -14.18 -15.64 21.72
C GLY A 38 -13.67 -14.55 22.66
N ALA A 39 -12.39 -14.20 22.57
CA ALA A 39 -11.78 -13.14 23.36
C ALA A 39 -12.50 -11.78 23.16
N ALA A 40 -12.77 -11.40 21.91
CA ALA A 40 -13.52 -10.18 21.61
C ALA A 40 -14.97 -10.21 22.15
N ASP A 41 -15.63 -11.38 22.22
CA ASP A 41 -16.95 -11.49 22.86
C ASP A 41 -16.86 -11.35 24.39
N GLU A 42 -15.81 -11.84 25.02
CA GLU A 42 -15.56 -11.69 26.46
C GLU A 42 -15.29 -10.22 26.80
N GLN A 43 -14.45 -9.54 26.04
CA GLN A 43 -14.21 -8.11 26.13
C GLN A 43 -15.52 -7.31 25.98
N ALA A 44 -16.33 -7.62 24.97
CA ALA A 44 -17.62 -6.98 24.79
C ALA A 44 -18.55 -7.18 25.99
N ALA A 45 -18.51 -8.34 26.67
CA ALA A 45 -19.31 -8.59 27.86
C ALA A 45 -18.88 -7.70 29.04
N ILE A 46 -17.59 -7.44 29.21
CA ILE A 46 -17.04 -6.52 30.22
C ILE A 46 -17.56 -5.09 29.96
N TRP A 47 -17.44 -4.61 28.72
CA TRP A 47 -17.96 -3.30 28.34
C TRP A 47 -19.48 -3.18 28.51
N ALA A 48 -20.21 -4.25 28.21
CA ALA A 48 -21.66 -4.29 28.44
C ALA A 48 -22.00 -4.17 29.92
N GLY A 49 -21.21 -4.76 30.85
CA GLY A 49 -21.33 -4.61 32.28
C GLY A 49 -21.12 -3.16 32.70
N ALA A 50 -19.98 -2.58 32.33
CA ALA A 50 -19.62 -1.20 32.64
C ALA A 50 -20.66 -0.18 32.13
N ALA A 51 -21.19 -0.39 30.94
CA ALA A 51 -22.24 0.46 30.36
C ALA A 51 -23.55 0.38 31.14
N ARG A 52 -23.95 -0.84 31.60
CA ARG A 52 -25.17 -1.02 32.43
C ARG A 52 -25.02 -0.37 33.81
N ASP A 53 -23.85 -0.47 34.43
CA ASP A 53 -23.57 0.14 35.74
C ASP A 53 -23.69 1.67 35.69
N ARG A 54 -23.45 2.27 34.52
CA ARG A 54 -23.68 3.70 34.23
C ARG A 54 -25.08 4.04 33.74
N GLY A 55 -25.99 3.07 33.75
CA GLY A 55 -27.37 3.26 33.34
C GLY A 55 -27.58 3.34 31.81
N THR A 56 -26.58 2.96 31.00
CA THR A 56 -26.69 2.95 29.56
C THR A 56 -27.31 1.64 29.09
N ARG A 57 -28.33 1.72 28.20
CA ARG A 57 -28.98 0.53 27.65
C ARG A 57 -28.08 -0.09 26.58
N VAL A 58 -27.61 -1.32 26.82
CA VAL A 58 -26.85 -2.09 25.85
C VAL A 58 -27.79 -2.93 24.99
N PRO A 59 -27.62 -2.95 23.64
CA PRO A 59 -28.43 -3.80 22.76
C PRO A 59 -28.25 -5.29 23.08
N GLU A 60 -29.33 -6.08 22.96
CA GLU A 60 -29.27 -7.54 23.19
C GLU A 60 -28.50 -8.27 22.07
N HIS A 61 -28.56 -7.73 20.85
CA HIS A 61 -27.90 -8.29 19.67
C HIS A 61 -27.09 -7.23 18.94
N TYR A 62 -25.91 -7.61 18.48
CA TYR A 62 -25.13 -6.79 17.57
C TYR A 62 -25.69 -6.91 16.15
N LEU A 63 -25.98 -5.78 15.52
CA LEU A 63 -26.36 -5.69 14.11
C LEU A 63 -25.20 -5.03 13.35
N PRO A 64 -24.57 -5.74 12.39
CA PRO A 64 -23.47 -5.19 11.61
C PRO A 64 -23.96 -3.99 10.78
N ASP A 65 -23.21 -2.90 10.83
CA ASP A 65 -23.44 -1.74 9.99
C ASP A 65 -23.12 -2.04 8.50
N LEU A 66 -23.49 -1.12 7.62
CA LEU A 66 -23.31 -1.30 6.18
C LEU A 66 -21.84 -1.54 5.81
N ARG A 67 -20.90 -0.83 6.48
CA ARG A 67 -19.46 -0.98 6.25
C ARG A 67 -18.99 -2.40 6.63
N THR A 68 -19.37 -2.87 7.81
CA THR A 68 -19.05 -4.21 8.29
C THR A 68 -19.63 -5.29 7.38
N HIS A 69 -20.86 -5.09 6.93
CA HIS A 69 -21.52 -6.03 6.00
C HIS A 69 -20.79 -6.11 4.66
N ILE A 70 -20.42 -4.96 4.08
CA ILE A 70 -19.64 -4.90 2.83
C ILE A 70 -18.30 -5.65 3.00
N VAL A 71 -17.58 -5.37 4.10
CA VAL A 71 -16.29 -6.03 4.37
C VAL A 71 -16.46 -7.54 4.53
N ALA A 72 -17.49 -8.01 5.23
CA ALA A 72 -17.80 -9.44 5.38
C ALA A 72 -18.04 -10.12 4.03
N VAL A 73 -18.80 -9.49 3.13
CA VAL A 73 -19.03 -10.00 1.76
C VAL A 73 -17.74 -10.04 0.96
N LEU A 74 -16.92 -8.99 1.04
CA LEU A 74 -15.63 -8.94 0.34
C LEU A 74 -14.67 -10.01 0.87
N VAL A 75 -14.61 -10.23 2.20
CA VAL A 75 -13.79 -11.30 2.81
C VAL A 75 -14.21 -12.67 2.31
N ARG A 76 -15.52 -12.95 2.27
CA ARG A 76 -16.02 -14.23 1.71
C ARG A 76 -15.70 -14.40 0.22
N ARG A 77 -15.63 -13.30 -0.54
CA ARG A 77 -15.43 -13.34 -2.00
C ARG A 77 -13.95 -13.36 -2.41
N PHE A 78 -13.09 -12.62 -1.71
CA PHE A 78 -11.69 -12.40 -2.08
C PHE A 78 -10.69 -12.97 -1.08
N GLY A 79 -11.17 -13.47 0.05
CA GLY A 79 -10.35 -13.99 1.13
C GLY A 79 -9.74 -12.91 2.04
N PRO A 80 -9.39 -13.27 3.28
CA PRO A 80 -8.87 -12.33 4.27
C PRO A 80 -7.48 -11.78 3.91
N TYR A 81 -6.66 -12.54 3.18
CA TYR A 81 -5.35 -12.09 2.73
C TYR A 81 -5.41 -10.81 1.87
N ALA A 82 -6.35 -10.76 0.92
CA ALA A 82 -6.51 -9.60 0.03
C ALA A 82 -7.01 -8.35 0.76
N LEU A 83 -7.72 -8.54 1.88
CA LEU A 83 -8.39 -7.48 2.64
C LEU A 83 -7.73 -7.22 4.00
N ARG A 84 -6.52 -7.75 4.24
CA ARG A 84 -5.84 -7.66 5.53
C ARG A 84 -5.73 -6.24 6.08
N THR A 85 -5.40 -5.25 5.25
CA THR A 85 -5.31 -3.84 5.67
C THR A 85 -6.66 -3.25 6.05
N MET A 86 -7.73 -3.65 5.34
CA MET A 86 -9.09 -3.21 5.64
C MET A 86 -9.61 -3.86 6.93
N LEU A 87 -9.29 -5.14 7.15
CA LEU A 87 -9.62 -5.88 8.36
C LEU A 87 -8.86 -5.29 9.57
N ALA A 88 -7.56 -5.03 9.44
CA ALA A 88 -6.78 -4.36 10.48
C ALA A 88 -7.34 -2.98 10.84
N ALA A 89 -7.77 -2.17 9.86
CA ALA A 89 -8.45 -0.89 10.08
C ALA A 89 -9.82 -1.00 10.81
N MET A 90 -10.35 -2.21 10.95
CA MET A 90 -11.59 -2.52 11.68
C MET A 90 -11.32 -3.32 12.97
N LYS A 91 -10.12 -3.20 13.54
CA LYS A 91 -9.68 -3.90 14.76
C LYS A 91 -9.72 -5.44 14.64
N VAL A 92 -9.57 -5.98 13.44
CA VAL A 92 -9.40 -7.44 13.24
C VAL A 92 -7.90 -7.73 13.29
N ARG A 93 -7.43 -8.27 14.41
CA ARG A 93 -6.04 -8.55 14.69
C ARG A 93 -5.56 -9.88 14.11
N GLY A 94 -4.30 -10.23 14.33
CA GLY A 94 -3.71 -11.45 13.78
C GLY A 94 -3.52 -11.41 12.26
N MET A 95 -3.67 -10.24 11.60
CA MET A 95 -3.49 -10.10 10.16
C MET A 95 -2.04 -10.28 9.72
N ALA A 96 -1.08 -10.14 10.64
CA ALA A 96 0.33 -10.40 10.39
C ALA A 96 0.61 -11.88 10.01
N ILE A 97 -0.26 -12.81 10.39
CA ILE A 97 -0.14 -14.23 9.98
C ILE A 97 -0.21 -14.41 8.44
N TYR A 98 -0.77 -13.42 7.75
CA TYR A 98 -0.78 -13.36 6.28
C TYR A 98 0.44 -12.63 5.71
N ALA A 99 1.25 -11.95 6.51
CA ALA A 99 2.52 -11.42 6.05
C ALA A 99 3.43 -12.60 5.71
N LYS A 100 4.05 -12.58 4.52
CA LYS A 100 5.05 -13.59 4.15
C LYS A 100 6.31 -13.33 4.96
N GLY A 101 6.32 -13.74 6.23
CA GLY A 101 7.53 -13.87 7.02
C GLY A 101 8.40 -14.94 6.38
N VAL A 102 9.68 -14.65 6.18
CA VAL A 102 10.67 -15.64 5.79
C VAL A 102 10.70 -16.70 6.89
N PRO A 103 10.40 -17.98 6.64
CA PRO A 103 10.52 -19.01 7.66
C PRO A 103 12.00 -19.11 8.05
N GLY A 104 12.32 -18.89 9.32
CA GLY A 104 13.64 -19.25 9.86
C GLY A 104 14.46 -18.18 10.57
N HIS A 105 13.97 -16.96 10.78
CA HIS A 105 14.64 -16.02 11.67
C HIS A 105 13.89 -15.89 13.01
N PHE A 106 14.01 -16.93 13.83
CA PHE A 106 13.87 -16.76 15.28
C PHE A 106 15.06 -15.92 15.75
N MET A 107 14.84 -14.66 16.07
CA MET A 107 15.83 -13.89 16.78
C MET A 107 15.91 -14.44 18.21
N SER A 108 16.95 -15.25 18.45
CA SER A 108 17.32 -15.65 19.80
C SER A 108 17.74 -14.39 20.57
N PRO A 109 17.27 -14.15 21.82
CA PRO A 109 17.60 -12.95 22.59
C PRO A 109 19.08 -12.80 22.97
N ALA A 110 19.96 -13.68 22.53
CA ALA A 110 21.34 -13.79 23.02
C ALA A 110 22.44 -13.26 22.08
N VAL A 111 22.10 -12.51 21.02
CA VAL A 111 23.14 -11.93 20.14
C VAL A 111 22.97 -10.42 20.10
N GLN A 112 23.43 -9.74 21.17
CA GLN A 112 23.81 -8.33 21.11
C GLN A 112 25.16 -8.21 20.40
N GLY A 113 25.15 -8.30 19.08
CA GLY A 113 26.22 -7.81 18.21
C GLY A 113 25.78 -6.52 17.53
N PRO A 114 26.70 -5.65 17.05
CA PRO A 114 26.29 -4.47 16.30
C PRO A 114 25.47 -4.93 15.10
N GLU A 115 24.17 -4.74 15.19
CA GLU A 115 23.23 -5.06 14.12
C GLU A 115 23.72 -4.36 12.86
N HIS A 116 24.21 -5.14 11.91
CA HIS A 116 24.17 -4.74 10.52
C HIS A 116 22.68 -4.57 10.19
N ARG A 117 22.15 -3.39 10.49
CA ARG A 117 20.89 -2.92 9.94
C ARG A 117 21.01 -3.10 8.44
N HIS A 118 20.45 -4.19 7.92
CA HIS A 118 20.00 -4.18 6.56
C HIS A 118 18.98 -3.05 6.54
N ARG A 119 19.45 -1.85 6.24
CA ARG A 119 18.62 -0.76 5.78
C ARG A 119 17.91 -1.32 4.55
N GLY A 120 16.82 -2.02 4.77
CA GLY A 120 15.78 -2.18 3.78
C GLY A 120 15.54 -0.77 3.30
N VAL A 121 15.71 -0.60 1.99
CA VAL A 121 15.78 0.71 1.33
C VAL A 121 14.61 1.55 1.85
N ALA A 122 14.86 2.38 2.89
CA ALA A 122 13.92 3.38 3.40
C ALA A 122 13.55 4.42 2.30
N GLY A 123 14.17 4.29 1.12
CA GLY A 123 13.83 4.96 -0.12
C GLY A 123 12.94 4.15 -1.07
N GLY A 124 12.46 2.95 -0.72
CA GLY A 124 11.72 2.09 -1.65
C GLY A 124 10.45 2.75 -2.21
N GLY A 125 9.76 3.53 -1.40
CA GLY A 125 8.60 4.33 -1.82
C GLY A 125 8.99 5.47 -2.77
N ASN A 126 10.01 6.24 -2.41
CA ASN A 126 10.49 7.36 -3.22
C ASN A 126 11.14 6.90 -4.52
N LEU A 127 11.94 5.83 -4.48
CA LEU A 127 12.55 5.26 -5.69
C LEU A 127 11.49 4.69 -6.63
N ARG A 128 10.47 4.00 -6.10
CA ARG A 128 9.34 3.52 -6.90
C ARG A 128 8.59 4.68 -7.55
N ALA A 129 8.28 5.73 -6.79
CA ALA A 129 7.62 6.92 -7.31
C ALA A 129 8.45 7.63 -8.39
N ALA A 130 9.78 7.71 -8.21
CA ALA A 130 10.69 8.30 -9.19
C ALA A 130 10.71 7.49 -10.50
N VAL A 131 10.91 6.18 -10.42
CA VAL A 131 10.96 5.31 -11.60
C VAL A 131 9.62 5.30 -12.34
N PHE A 132 8.52 5.21 -11.60
CA PHE A 132 7.19 5.27 -12.16
C PHE A 132 6.92 6.63 -12.82
N GLY A 133 7.33 7.72 -12.15
CA GLY A 133 7.21 9.09 -12.66
C GLY A 133 7.93 9.30 -13.98
N VAL A 134 9.21 8.92 -14.07
CA VAL A 134 9.97 9.05 -15.34
C VAL A 134 9.32 8.28 -16.47
N ASN A 135 8.95 7.03 -16.22
CA ASN A 135 8.33 6.18 -17.24
C ASN A 135 7.00 6.73 -17.72
N ASP A 136 6.13 7.12 -16.77
CA ASP A 136 4.82 7.68 -17.10
C ASP A 136 4.94 9.03 -17.81
N GLY A 137 5.86 9.90 -17.39
CA GLY A 137 6.13 11.16 -18.04
C GLY A 137 6.57 10.98 -19.50
N ILE A 138 7.47 10.02 -19.79
CA ILE A 138 7.90 9.72 -21.15
C ILE A 138 6.71 9.21 -21.99
N ILE A 139 6.00 8.18 -21.50
CA ILE A 139 4.93 7.52 -22.30
C ILE A 139 3.75 8.46 -22.51
N SER A 140 3.25 9.11 -21.45
CA SER A 140 2.05 9.93 -21.55
C SER A 140 2.26 11.16 -22.41
N ASN A 141 3.38 11.88 -22.21
CA ASN A 141 3.66 13.08 -22.99
C ASN A 141 4.04 12.74 -24.45
N ALA A 142 4.79 11.66 -24.69
CA ALA A 142 5.05 11.19 -26.05
C ALA A 142 3.75 10.79 -26.77
N SER A 143 2.87 10.07 -26.09
CA SER A 143 1.57 9.67 -26.65
C SER A 143 0.70 10.87 -26.99
N LEU A 144 0.67 11.89 -26.12
CA LEU A 144 -0.05 13.14 -26.35
C LEU A 144 0.51 13.88 -27.57
N ILE A 145 1.83 14.06 -27.65
CA ILE A 145 2.53 14.69 -28.77
C ILE A 145 2.27 13.93 -30.07
N LEU A 146 2.38 12.61 -30.07
CA LEU A 146 2.12 11.77 -31.23
C LEU A 146 0.67 11.84 -31.68
N GLY A 147 -0.29 11.90 -30.74
CA GLY A 147 -1.71 12.06 -31.06
C GLY A 147 -2.00 13.39 -31.79
N VAL A 148 -1.46 14.48 -31.27
CA VAL A 148 -1.62 15.82 -31.85
C VAL A 148 -0.89 15.95 -33.21
N ALA A 149 0.33 15.39 -33.32
CA ALA A 149 1.07 15.33 -34.57
C ALA A 149 0.34 14.47 -35.63
N GLY A 150 -0.28 13.35 -35.20
CA GLY A 150 -1.12 12.50 -36.05
C GLY A 150 -2.32 13.23 -36.66
N ALA A 151 -2.88 14.19 -35.90
CA ALA A 151 -3.97 15.06 -36.36
C ALA A 151 -3.51 16.16 -37.38
N GLY A 152 -2.22 16.26 -37.68
CA GLY A 152 -1.68 17.26 -38.61
C GLY A 152 -1.43 18.63 -37.97
N ALA A 153 -1.34 18.73 -36.66
CA ALA A 153 -1.11 19.97 -35.95
C ALA A 153 0.27 20.57 -36.30
N ASP A 154 0.35 21.89 -36.22
CA ASP A 154 1.60 22.62 -36.37
C ASP A 154 2.52 22.49 -35.14
N ASN A 155 3.77 22.92 -35.28
CA ASN A 155 4.75 22.83 -34.21
C ASN A 155 4.33 23.63 -32.95
N ALA A 156 3.66 24.76 -33.13
CA ALA A 156 3.26 25.62 -32.01
C ALA A 156 2.18 24.91 -31.14
N LEU A 157 1.21 24.27 -31.78
CA LEU A 157 0.18 23.51 -31.08
C LEU A 157 0.74 22.24 -30.39
N ILE A 158 1.69 21.57 -31.04
CA ILE A 158 2.39 20.43 -30.45
C ILE A 158 3.15 20.85 -29.17
N VAL A 159 3.92 21.94 -29.26
CA VAL A 159 4.66 22.49 -28.09
C VAL A 159 3.71 22.91 -26.98
N LEU A 160 2.66 23.65 -27.32
CA LEU A 160 1.66 24.09 -26.32
C LEU A 160 1.01 22.90 -25.61
N THR A 161 0.58 21.91 -26.39
CA THR A 161 -0.07 20.71 -25.85
C THR A 161 0.91 19.86 -25.03
N GLY A 162 2.14 19.70 -25.48
CA GLY A 162 3.19 18.97 -24.77
C GLY A 162 3.56 19.63 -23.43
N ILE A 163 3.67 20.97 -23.40
CA ILE A 163 3.90 21.71 -22.13
C ILE A 163 2.68 21.59 -21.21
N ALA A 164 1.49 21.79 -21.73
CA ALA A 164 0.27 21.67 -20.93
C ALA A 164 0.11 20.26 -20.35
N GLY A 165 0.35 19.23 -21.16
CA GLY A 165 0.32 17.83 -20.72
C GLY A 165 1.38 17.51 -19.66
N LEU A 166 2.60 18.01 -19.86
CA LEU A 166 3.69 17.86 -18.88
C LEU A 166 3.35 18.49 -17.53
N VAL A 167 2.88 19.74 -17.54
CA VAL A 167 2.53 20.44 -16.29
C VAL A 167 1.35 19.76 -15.60
N ALA A 168 0.26 19.51 -16.33
CA ALA A 168 -0.93 18.86 -15.78
C ALA A 168 -0.61 17.46 -15.24
N GLY A 169 0.16 16.66 -15.98
CA GLY A 169 0.55 15.32 -15.55
C GLY A 169 1.46 15.32 -14.32
N ALA A 170 2.46 16.20 -14.28
CA ALA A 170 3.36 16.32 -13.14
C ALA A 170 2.61 16.70 -11.85
N PHE A 171 1.70 17.68 -11.89
CA PHE A 171 0.88 18.05 -10.73
C PHE A 171 -0.12 16.96 -10.35
N SER A 172 -0.78 16.34 -11.33
CA SER A 172 -1.74 15.26 -11.07
C SER A 172 -1.08 14.07 -10.38
N MET A 173 0.09 13.66 -10.88
CA MET A 173 0.84 12.54 -10.32
C MET A 173 1.37 12.85 -8.93
N ALA A 174 1.91 14.05 -8.72
CA ALA A 174 2.37 14.50 -7.39
C ALA A 174 1.23 14.54 -6.37
N ALA A 175 0.07 15.05 -6.76
CA ALA A 175 -1.11 15.10 -5.89
C ALA A 175 -1.60 13.68 -5.55
N GLY A 176 -1.63 12.77 -6.53
CA GLY A 176 -2.00 11.37 -6.32
C GLY A 176 -1.07 10.65 -5.35
N GLU A 177 0.25 10.79 -5.51
CA GLU A 177 1.24 10.21 -4.59
C GLU A 177 1.16 10.84 -3.18
N TYR A 178 0.97 12.15 -3.08
CA TYR A 178 0.78 12.80 -1.79
C TYR A 178 -0.41 12.22 -1.03
N VAL A 179 -1.58 12.17 -1.68
CA VAL A 179 -2.82 11.67 -1.06
C VAL A 179 -2.68 10.20 -0.70
N SER A 180 -2.09 9.39 -1.58
CA SER A 180 -1.90 7.95 -1.36
C SER A 180 -1.02 7.68 -0.13
N VAL A 181 0.16 8.30 -0.06
CA VAL A 181 1.10 8.11 1.06
C VAL A 181 0.56 8.74 2.35
N ARG A 182 -0.12 9.89 2.25
CA ARG A 182 -0.74 10.54 3.41
C ARG A 182 -1.86 9.70 4.01
N SER A 183 -2.75 9.16 3.19
CA SER A 183 -3.84 8.30 3.66
C SER A 183 -3.33 6.99 4.27
N GLN A 184 -2.27 6.41 3.69
CA GLN A 184 -1.64 5.22 4.24
C GLN A 184 -1.00 5.51 5.62
N ARG A 185 -0.32 6.64 5.74
CA ARG A 185 0.29 7.08 6.99
C ARG A 185 -0.76 7.35 8.07
N GLU A 186 -1.83 8.06 7.74
CA GLU A 186 -2.95 8.32 8.67
C GLU A 186 -3.61 7.04 9.17
N MET A 187 -3.77 6.05 8.28
CA MET A 187 -4.28 4.73 8.66
C MET A 187 -3.35 4.04 9.67
N TYR A 188 -2.04 4.08 9.43
CA TYR A 188 -1.04 3.45 10.32
C TYR A 188 -0.96 4.18 11.66
N GLU A 189 -0.91 5.52 11.66
CA GLU A 189 -0.91 6.34 12.87
C GLU A 189 -2.16 6.06 13.73
N TYR A 190 -3.32 5.89 13.09
CA TYR A 190 -4.56 5.52 13.76
C TYR A 190 -4.48 4.12 14.40
N GLN A 191 -4.01 3.11 13.67
CA GLN A 191 -3.91 1.74 14.17
C GLN A 191 -2.91 1.63 15.33
N ILE A 192 -1.72 2.23 15.19
CA ILE A 192 -0.72 2.26 16.26
C ILE A 192 -1.24 3.03 17.49
N GLY A 193 -2.06 4.06 17.27
CA GLY A 193 -2.72 4.79 18.35
C GLY A 193 -3.68 3.91 19.17
N LEU A 194 -4.46 3.05 18.50
CA LEU A 194 -5.34 2.09 19.15
C LEU A 194 -4.55 1.08 19.98
N GLU A 195 -3.49 0.46 19.39
CA GLU A 195 -2.63 -0.49 20.10
C GLU A 195 -2.01 0.13 21.37
N ARG A 196 -1.62 1.41 21.27
CA ARG A 196 -1.08 2.11 22.45
C ARG A 196 -2.11 2.25 23.55
N GLU A 197 -3.35 2.63 23.21
CA GLU A 197 -4.44 2.76 24.19
C GLU A 197 -4.77 1.42 24.84
N GLU A 198 -4.76 0.34 24.09
CA GLU A 198 -5.05 -1.01 24.56
C GLU A 198 -3.91 -1.56 25.42
N LEU A 199 -2.67 -1.41 25.01
CA LEU A 199 -1.50 -1.77 25.81
C LEU A 199 -1.44 -1.01 27.16
N ASP A 200 -1.89 0.25 27.19
CA ASP A 200 -1.93 1.05 28.41
C ASP A 200 -3.08 0.63 29.35
N GLN A 201 -4.19 0.15 28.81
CA GLN A 201 -5.39 -0.20 29.58
C GLN A 201 -5.46 -1.69 29.95
N TYR A 202 -5.00 -2.57 29.06
CA TYR A 202 -5.17 -4.03 29.14
C TYR A 202 -3.90 -4.80 28.77
N PRO A 203 -2.76 -4.56 29.43
CA PRO A 203 -1.48 -5.17 29.04
C PRO A 203 -1.46 -6.71 29.18
N GLU A 204 -2.30 -7.29 30.05
CA GLU A 204 -2.37 -8.74 30.22
C GLU A 204 -3.12 -9.41 29.06
N GLU A 205 -4.20 -8.78 28.59
CA GLU A 205 -4.98 -9.24 27.44
C GLU A 205 -4.15 -9.12 26.15
N GLU A 206 -3.39 -8.04 25.98
CA GLU A 206 -2.47 -7.87 24.84
C GLU A 206 -1.39 -8.96 24.81
N ALA A 207 -0.88 -9.35 25.98
CA ALA A 207 0.08 -10.46 26.08
C ALA A 207 -0.56 -11.81 25.71
N GLU A 208 -1.83 -12.01 26.02
CA GLU A 208 -2.56 -13.23 25.63
C GLU A 208 -2.84 -13.28 24.14
N GLU A 209 -3.24 -12.15 23.50
CA GLU A 209 -3.44 -12.06 22.05
C GLU A 209 -2.14 -12.31 21.30
N LEU A 210 -1.04 -11.69 21.71
CA LEU A 210 0.28 -11.91 21.12
C LEU A 210 0.73 -13.38 21.27
N ALA A 211 0.46 -14.00 22.41
CA ALA A 211 0.76 -15.42 22.64
C ALA A 211 -0.03 -16.34 21.69
N LEU A 212 -1.32 -16.03 21.42
CA LEU A 212 -2.13 -16.77 20.45
C LEU A 212 -1.55 -16.67 19.03
N ILE A 213 -1.05 -15.49 18.64
CA ILE A 213 -0.40 -15.29 17.34
C ILE A 213 0.85 -16.15 17.21
N TYR A 214 1.71 -16.20 18.24
CA TYR A 214 2.89 -17.06 18.23
C TYR A 214 2.56 -18.54 18.25
N ALA A 215 1.56 -18.96 19.01
CA ALA A 215 1.08 -20.33 19.02
C ALA A 215 0.55 -20.76 17.65
N ALA A 216 -0.19 -19.88 16.94
CA ALA A 216 -0.66 -20.13 15.60
C ALA A 216 0.49 -20.24 14.55
N ARG A 217 1.66 -19.67 14.85
CA ARG A 217 2.89 -19.82 14.06
C ARG A 217 3.68 -21.08 14.40
N GLY A 218 3.21 -21.90 15.33
CA GLY A 218 3.81 -23.18 15.70
C GLY A 218 4.71 -23.13 16.94
N VAL A 219 4.70 -22.07 17.71
CA VAL A 219 5.35 -22.03 19.04
C VAL A 219 4.47 -22.81 20.03
N GLU A 220 5.10 -23.58 20.92
CA GLU A 220 4.37 -24.30 21.98
C GLU A 220 3.64 -23.26 22.89
N PRO A 221 2.36 -23.49 23.25
CA PRO A 221 1.54 -22.48 23.93
C PRO A 221 2.15 -21.88 25.21
N ALA A 222 2.78 -22.68 26.06
CA ALA A 222 3.42 -22.18 27.27
C ALA A 222 4.65 -21.32 26.94
N ALA A 223 5.43 -21.69 25.93
CA ALA A 223 6.56 -20.92 25.46
C ALA A 223 6.11 -19.63 24.75
N ALA A 224 5.00 -19.66 24.02
CA ALA A 224 4.41 -18.50 23.37
C ALA A 224 3.97 -17.45 24.39
N LYS A 225 3.33 -17.88 25.51
CA LYS A 225 2.94 -16.96 26.59
C LYS A 225 4.17 -16.34 27.25
N GLN A 226 5.18 -17.14 27.60
CA GLN A 226 6.40 -16.61 28.21
C GLN A 226 7.11 -15.61 27.30
N LEU A 227 7.13 -15.86 25.99
CA LEU A 227 7.72 -14.96 25.02
C LEU A 227 6.93 -13.64 24.94
N ALA A 228 5.61 -13.70 24.85
CA ALA A 228 4.74 -12.52 24.81
C ALA A 228 4.89 -11.67 26.08
N ASP A 229 4.81 -12.27 27.27
CA ASP A 229 5.02 -11.59 28.54
C ASP A 229 6.39 -10.90 28.61
N SER A 230 7.44 -11.56 28.11
CA SER A 230 8.81 -11.00 28.07
C SER A 230 8.93 -9.82 27.10
N LEU A 231 8.29 -9.87 25.94
CA LEU A 231 8.32 -8.81 24.94
C LEU A 231 7.53 -7.57 25.37
N LEU A 232 6.41 -7.75 26.04
CA LEU A 232 5.57 -6.66 26.52
C LEU A 232 6.02 -6.08 27.87
N ALA A 233 6.92 -6.75 28.60
CA ALA A 233 7.53 -6.22 29.81
C ALA A 233 8.36 -4.95 29.56
N ASP A 234 8.96 -4.81 28.38
CA ASP A 234 9.66 -3.60 27.93
C ASP A 234 8.69 -2.66 27.23
N ARG A 235 8.11 -1.72 27.96
CA ARG A 235 7.12 -0.77 27.44
C ARG A 235 7.61 0.09 26.27
N GLU A 236 8.90 0.34 26.15
CA GLU A 236 9.47 1.13 25.04
C GLU A 236 9.40 0.36 23.72
N HIS A 237 9.58 -0.96 23.79
CA HIS A 237 9.57 -1.83 22.61
C HIS A 237 8.26 -2.59 22.40
N ALA A 238 7.38 -2.63 23.39
CA ALA A 238 6.12 -3.37 23.35
C ALA A 238 5.23 -2.91 22.18
N LEU A 239 5.02 -1.60 22.05
CA LEU A 239 4.20 -1.03 20.97
C LEU A 239 4.78 -1.32 19.57
N ASP A 240 6.10 -1.26 19.41
CA ASP A 240 6.76 -1.62 18.14
C ASP A 240 6.57 -3.11 17.82
N THR A 241 6.63 -3.96 18.85
CA THR A 241 6.37 -5.40 18.74
C THR A 241 4.93 -5.68 18.31
N LEU A 242 3.94 -5.10 18.99
CA LEU A 242 2.53 -5.25 18.64
C LEU A 242 2.24 -4.76 17.23
N ALA A 243 2.72 -3.58 16.86
CA ALA A 243 2.55 -3.04 15.51
C ALA A 243 3.09 -4.01 14.44
N ARG A 244 4.24 -4.66 14.67
CA ARG A 244 4.84 -5.60 13.72
C ARG A 244 4.17 -6.96 13.73
N GLU A 245 3.86 -7.50 14.90
CA GLU A 245 3.42 -8.88 15.05
C GLU A 245 1.91 -9.05 14.91
N GLU A 246 1.11 -8.10 15.38
CA GLU A 246 -0.34 -8.12 15.26
C GLU A 246 -0.86 -7.44 14.01
N LEU A 247 -0.45 -6.19 13.78
CA LEU A 247 -0.93 -5.41 12.65
C LEU A 247 -0.15 -5.72 11.37
N GLY A 248 1.06 -6.30 11.47
CA GLY A 248 1.96 -6.50 10.33
C GLY A 248 2.48 -5.19 9.75
N LEU A 249 2.54 -4.13 10.57
CA LEU A 249 3.00 -2.80 10.21
C LEU A 249 4.45 -2.62 10.64
N ASN A 250 5.21 -1.88 9.84
CA ASN A 250 6.53 -1.44 10.23
C ASN A 250 6.51 0.08 10.49
N PRO A 251 6.58 0.53 11.76
CA PRO A 251 6.53 1.95 12.10
C PRO A 251 7.66 2.78 11.45
N ASP A 252 8.81 2.15 11.16
CA ASP A 252 9.94 2.79 10.50
C ASP A 252 9.73 3.03 8.99
N GLU A 253 8.72 2.38 8.39
CA GLU A 253 8.43 2.46 6.95
C GLU A 253 7.33 3.47 6.62
N LEU A 254 6.96 4.34 7.56
CA LEU A 254 6.03 5.43 7.31
C LEU A 254 6.64 6.40 6.31
N GLY A 255 6.19 6.33 5.06
CA GLY A 255 6.68 7.15 3.97
C GLY A 255 6.46 8.65 4.20
N SER A 256 7.25 9.47 3.53
CA SER A 256 7.05 10.92 3.51
C SER A 256 6.10 11.31 2.37
N PRO A 257 4.89 11.82 2.63
CA PRO A 257 3.95 12.24 1.59
C PRO A 257 4.54 13.31 0.66
N TRP A 258 5.21 14.31 1.24
CA TRP A 258 5.87 15.36 0.48
C TRP A 258 7.08 14.84 -0.30
N GLY A 259 7.85 13.91 0.28
CA GLY A 259 8.95 13.27 -0.43
C GLY A 259 8.46 12.53 -1.67
N ALA A 260 7.44 11.67 -1.52
CA ALA A 260 6.85 10.91 -2.62
C ALA A 260 6.29 11.85 -3.72
N ALA A 261 5.55 12.89 -3.33
CA ALA A 261 5.00 13.88 -4.25
C ALA A 261 6.09 14.60 -5.06
N MET A 262 7.15 15.09 -4.38
CA MET A 262 8.24 15.80 -5.05
C MET A 262 9.05 14.91 -5.98
N PHE A 263 9.37 13.68 -5.55
CA PHE A 263 10.05 12.72 -6.41
C PHE A 263 9.21 12.36 -7.63
N SER A 264 7.92 12.18 -7.45
CA SER A 264 6.97 11.90 -8.55
C SER A 264 6.89 13.08 -9.52
N PHE A 265 6.70 14.30 -9.00
CA PHE A 265 6.64 15.52 -9.81
C PHE A 265 7.88 15.71 -10.68
N VAL A 266 9.06 15.71 -10.04
CA VAL A 266 10.33 15.96 -10.74
C VAL A 266 10.62 14.85 -11.75
N SER A 267 10.35 13.61 -11.38
CA SER A 267 10.60 12.44 -12.24
C SER A 267 9.67 12.44 -13.45
N PHE A 268 8.38 12.73 -13.26
CA PHE A 268 7.44 12.87 -14.36
C PHE A 268 7.83 14.00 -15.29
N ALA A 269 8.15 15.17 -14.74
CA ALA A 269 8.58 16.33 -15.53
C ALA A 269 9.85 16.03 -16.33
N ALA A 270 10.85 15.40 -15.71
CA ALA A 270 12.09 15.00 -16.39
C ALA A 270 11.82 14.00 -17.53
N GLY A 271 10.94 13.01 -17.31
CA GLY A 271 10.53 12.07 -18.33
C GLY A 271 9.75 12.75 -19.47
N GLY A 272 8.75 13.56 -19.11
CA GLY A 272 7.87 14.20 -20.09
C GLY A 272 8.52 15.30 -20.94
N VAL A 273 9.62 15.88 -20.48
CA VAL A 273 10.42 16.81 -21.29
C VAL A 273 11.09 16.10 -22.48
N VAL A 274 11.48 14.82 -22.34
CA VAL A 274 12.24 14.08 -23.36
C VAL A 274 11.60 14.12 -24.75
N PRO A 275 10.34 13.72 -24.96
CA PRO A 275 9.69 13.77 -26.27
C PRO A 275 9.44 15.20 -26.77
N LEU A 276 9.43 16.19 -25.89
CA LEU A 276 9.18 17.60 -26.23
C LEU A 276 10.42 18.33 -26.74
N LEU A 277 11.62 17.91 -26.31
CA LEU A 277 12.89 18.57 -26.63
C LEU A 277 13.09 18.90 -28.12
N PRO A 278 12.83 17.98 -29.10
CA PRO A 278 13.04 18.26 -30.49
C PRO A 278 12.16 19.39 -31.05
N PHE A 279 10.95 19.52 -30.53
CA PHE A 279 10.01 20.56 -30.91
C PHE A 279 10.39 21.94 -30.35
N LEU A 280 10.97 21.94 -29.11
CA LEU A 280 11.51 23.16 -28.51
C LEU A 280 12.80 23.64 -29.15
N SER A 281 13.62 22.74 -29.67
CA SER A 281 14.91 23.06 -30.29
C SER A 281 14.80 23.57 -31.74
N GLY A 282 13.60 23.54 -32.32
CA GLY A 282 13.38 24.00 -33.67
C GLY A 282 13.95 23.07 -34.77
N ALA A 283 13.94 21.74 -34.50
CA ALA A 283 14.46 20.74 -35.47
C ALA A 283 13.65 20.65 -36.79
N GLY A 284 12.65 21.51 -36.96
CA GLY A 284 11.85 21.60 -38.19
C GLY A 284 11.08 20.31 -38.50
N GLU A 285 11.08 19.90 -39.75
CA GLU A 285 10.38 18.68 -40.22
C GLU A 285 10.89 17.39 -39.59
N ALA A 286 12.13 17.38 -39.07
CA ALA A 286 12.70 16.22 -38.39
C ALA A 286 12.25 16.07 -36.92
N SER A 287 11.57 17.06 -36.33
CA SER A 287 11.22 17.09 -34.90
C SER A 287 10.48 15.82 -34.45
N LEU A 288 9.50 15.36 -35.23
CA LEU A 288 8.72 14.17 -34.91
C LEU A 288 9.58 12.89 -34.91
N SER A 289 10.38 12.70 -35.94
CA SER A 289 11.25 11.52 -36.05
C SER A 289 12.30 11.48 -34.96
N VAL A 290 12.90 12.63 -34.62
CA VAL A 290 13.86 12.76 -33.52
C VAL A 290 13.20 12.50 -32.18
N ALA A 291 11.98 13.00 -31.98
CA ALA A 291 11.21 12.74 -30.73
C ALA A 291 10.91 11.25 -30.56
N ILE A 292 10.53 10.54 -31.62
CA ILE A 292 10.28 9.07 -31.57
C ILE A 292 11.58 8.34 -31.21
N VAL A 293 12.70 8.63 -31.82
CA VAL A 293 13.98 7.98 -31.55
C VAL A 293 14.45 8.27 -30.13
N LEU A 294 14.36 9.52 -29.68
CA LEU A 294 14.77 9.93 -28.34
C LEU A 294 13.90 9.27 -27.26
N THR A 295 12.57 9.25 -27.48
CA THR A 295 11.61 8.55 -26.60
C THR A 295 11.90 7.06 -26.53
N ALA A 296 12.11 6.40 -27.66
CA ALA A 296 12.42 4.97 -27.72
C ALA A 296 13.72 4.64 -26.96
N THR A 297 14.76 5.45 -27.16
CA THR A 297 16.03 5.31 -26.43
C THR A 297 15.87 5.50 -24.93
N ALA A 298 15.12 6.52 -24.51
CA ALA A 298 14.85 6.79 -23.11
C ALA A 298 14.05 5.65 -22.45
N LEU A 299 12.99 5.16 -23.09
CA LEU A 299 12.19 4.03 -22.59
C LEU A 299 13.02 2.74 -22.45
N PHE A 300 13.85 2.45 -23.48
CA PHE A 300 14.76 1.32 -23.39
C PHE A 300 15.73 1.49 -22.23
N GLY A 301 16.32 2.68 -22.05
CA GLY A 301 17.23 3.01 -20.95
C GLY A 301 16.59 2.86 -19.57
N VAL A 302 15.36 3.36 -19.39
CA VAL A 302 14.58 3.19 -18.14
C VAL A 302 14.32 1.71 -17.88
N GLY A 303 13.89 0.95 -18.88
CA GLY A 303 13.66 -0.50 -18.75
C GLY A 303 14.93 -1.26 -18.42
N ALA A 304 16.04 -0.93 -19.05
CA ALA A 304 17.34 -1.52 -18.76
C ALA A 304 17.84 -1.19 -17.34
N THR A 305 17.65 0.04 -16.89
CA THR A 305 18.00 0.45 -15.52
C THR A 305 17.17 -0.29 -14.47
N LEU A 306 15.85 -0.48 -14.71
CA LEU A 306 14.98 -1.25 -13.85
C LEU A 306 15.44 -2.69 -13.66
N SER A 307 16.13 -3.27 -14.64
CA SER A 307 16.67 -4.63 -14.53
C SER A 307 17.68 -4.81 -13.40
N LEU A 308 18.38 -3.74 -13.02
CA LEU A 308 19.34 -3.75 -11.91
C LEU A 308 18.67 -4.07 -10.57
N PHE A 309 17.39 -3.67 -10.41
CA PHE A 309 16.61 -3.89 -9.19
C PHE A 309 15.76 -5.17 -9.25
N THR A 310 15.41 -5.63 -10.45
CA THR A 310 14.54 -6.80 -10.63
C THR A 310 15.28 -8.10 -10.86
N GLY A 311 16.63 -8.05 -11.04
CA GLY A 311 17.45 -9.21 -11.36
C GLY A 311 17.14 -9.84 -12.73
N ARG A 312 16.38 -9.16 -13.58
CA ARG A 312 16.02 -9.65 -14.95
C ARG A 312 17.02 -9.14 -15.97
N SER A 313 16.97 -9.72 -17.19
CA SER A 313 17.78 -9.26 -18.32
C SER A 313 17.46 -7.81 -18.67
N ALA A 314 18.51 -6.96 -18.74
CA ALA A 314 18.38 -5.55 -19.13
C ALA A 314 17.78 -5.39 -20.53
N TRP A 315 18.18 -6.26 -21.47
CA TRP A 315 17.68 -6.26 -22.85
C TRP A 315 16.17 -6.55 -22.91
N MET A 316 15.71 -7.60 -22.20
CA MET A 316 14.29 -7.95 -22.15
C MET A 316 13.44 -6.86 -21.49
N SER A 317 13.96 -6.26 -20.41
CA SER A 317 13.26 -5.17 -19.71
C SER A 317 13.17 -3.91 -20.58
N GLY A 318 14.25 -3.57 -21.27
CA GLY A 318 14.28 -2.46 -22.23
C GLY A 318 13.31 -2.67 -23.40
N LEU A 319 13.33 -3.84 -24.02
CA LEU A 319 12.40 -4.17 -25.12
C LEU A 319 10.94 -4.13 -24.67
N ARG A 320 10.64 -4.61 -23.49
CA ARG A 320 9.26 -4.56 -22.94
C ARG A 320 8.77 -3.12 -22.78
N MET A 321 9.60 -2.24 -22.24
CA MET A 321 9.25 -0.82 -22.08
C MET A 321 9.06 -0.13 -23.43
N LEU A 322 9.94 -0.43 -24.37
CA LEU A 322 9.85 0.08 -25.74
C LEU A 322 8.56 -0.40 -26.44
N ALA A 323 8.18 -1.68 -26.28
CA ALA A 323 6.96 -2.22 -26.86
C ALA A 323 5.70 -1.55 -26.28
N ILE A 324 5.67 -1.31 -24.95
CA ILE A 324 4.56 -0.61 -24.29
C ILE A 324 4.44 0.82 -24.80
N GLY A 325 5.55 1.56 -24.85
CA GLY A 325 5.56 2.94 -25.34
C GLY A 325 5.19 3.04 -26.81
N ALA A 326 5.69 2.13 -27.66
CA ALA A 326 5.34 2.07 -29.08
C ALA A 326 3.84 1.77 -29.29
N ALA A 327 3.27 0.86 -28.50
CA ALA A 327 1.84 0.56 -28.54
C ALA A 327 1.00 1.79 -28.15
N ALA A 328 1.33 2.43 -27.03
CA ALA A 328 0.60 3.62 -26.55
C ALA A 328 0.70 4.78 -27.56
N GLY A 329 1.91 5.12 -28.00
CA GLY A 329 2.14 6.19 -28.96
C GLY A 329 1.54 5.89 -30.33
N GLY A 330 1.62 4.63 -30.78
CA GLY A 330 1.02 4.21 -32.07
C GLY A 330 -0.50 4.33 -32.07
N VAL A 331 -1.16 3.89 -30.99
CA VAL A 331 -2.62 4.01 -30.83
C VAL A 331 -3.04 5.48 -30.84
N THR A 332 -2.37 6.33 -30.07
CA THR A 332 -2.74 7.76 -29.98
C THR A 332 -2.47 8.49 -31.33
N TYR A 333 -1.38 8.16 -32.00
CA TYR A 333 -1.11 8.69 -33.34
C TYR A 333 -2.20 8.32 -34.36
N LEU A 334 -2.64 7.05 -34.37
CA LEU A 334 -3.72 6.59 -35.24
C LEU A 334 -5.05 7.28 -34.93
N VAL A 335 -5.38 7.43 -33.64
CA VAL A 335 -6.57 8.17 -33.19
C VAL A 335 -6.50 9.62 -33.65
N GLY A 336 -5.35 10.28 -33.47
CA GLY A 336 -5.12 11.63 -33.91
C GLY A 336 -5.31 11.78 -35.45
N LYS A 337 -4.75 10.86 -36.23
CA LYS A 337 -4.90 10.84 -37.69
C LYS A 337 -6.35 10.65 -38.13
N LEU A 338 -7.11 9.79 -37.48
CA LEU A 338 -8.54 9.57 -37.76
C LEU A 338 -9.37 10.83 -37.46
N LEU A 339 -9.13 11.46 -36.31
CA LEU A 339 -9.83 12.68 -35.91
C LEU A 339 -9.42 13.88 -36.75
N GLY A 340 -8.14 14.03 -37.11
CA GLY A 340 -7.64 15.10 -37.97
C GLY A 340 -8.27 15.06 -39.37
N VAL A 341 -8.45 13.88 -39.96
CA VAL A 341 -9.14 13.72 -41.28
C VAL A 341 -10.63 14.04 -41.20
N SER A 342 -11.26 13.82 -40.01
CA SER A 342 -12.71 14.06 -39.88
C SER A 342 -13.08 15.49 -39.52
N LEU A 343 -12.13 16.28 -39.00
CA LEU A 343 -12.32 17.66 -38.56
C LEU A 343 -11.75 18.71 -39.57
N GLY A 344 -10.93 18.33 -40.54
CA GLY A 344 -10.42 19.13 -41.64
C GLY A 344 -11.21 18.93 -42.89
#